data_10e8bbb1b701dc4cd6a126864b741967
#
_entry.id   10e8bbb1b701dc4cd6a126864b741967
#
_cell.length_a   1.000
_cell.length_b   1.000
_cell.length_c   1.000
_cell.angle_alpha   90.00
_cell.angle_beta   90.00
_cell.angle_gamma   90.00
#
_symmetry.space_group_name_H-M   'P 1'
#
loop_
_entity.id
_entity.type
_entity.pdbx_description
1 polymer ?
#
loop_
_entity_poly.entity_id
_entity_poly.type
_entity_poly.pdbx_seq_one_letter_code
_entity_poly.pdbx_strand_id
1 'polypeptide(L)'
;MNLRFEPSGGLHGRLTAPADKSLSHRAALLGAMSSEPVRIENYLHAADTTSTLEAVRALGALVEIREGEVVIRGTGLREAREPDGPIDVGNAGTLLRLLPGWLAAQEGRSFTLDGDDSIRHRPVDRVAEPLRLMGAELKATKGRFPPLEVHGARLRCISHELPVASAQVKSCVLLAALAADGATTIGEPARSRDHTERMLLRAGVNIHRNGRHVTVVNADELVLERVRVPGDLSSAAFMVAAGVLVPGSRLLIGDVGVNWTRTGFLRIVRRMRGIVLGDLEDESGELSVDEPVSDLDVAHGALEGTVIEGEEVPLAIDELPLVALLGCFAEGETVVHGAGELRVKETDRIAGVVEGLRGLGAEIEATEDGFAVSGTGGLRGGTIDARGDHRLAMMGAVAGLASREGVEVIGMEAAAVSYPEFVGDLAALG
;
A
#
# COMPACT_ATOMS: atom_id res chain seq x y z
N MET A 1 -8.46 3.91 21.39
CA MET A 1 -7.44 3.66 22.46
C MET A 1 -6.40 4.76 22.41
N ASN A 2 -6.05 5.36 23.56
CA ASN A 2 -4.97 6.34 23.61
C ASN A 2 -3.73 5.68 24.23
N LEU A 3 -2.58 5.87 23.62
CA LEU A 3 -1.30 5.39 24.15
C LEU A 3 -0.29 6.53 24.15
N ARG A 4 0.53 6.54 25.21
CA ARG A 4 1.65 7.49 25.33
C ARG A 4 2.96 6.77 25.05
N PHE A 5 3.77 7.38 24.21
CA PHE A 5 5.11 6.92 23.84
C PHE A 5 6.12 7.91 24.42
N GLU A 6 6.97 7.41 25.30
CA GLU A 6 7.99 8.21 25.99
C GLU A 6 9.30 8.21 25.19
N PRO A 7 10.17 9.23 25.38
CA PRO A 7 11.48 9.26 24.76
C PRO A 7 12.29 8.01 25.06
N SER A 8 12.91 7.40 24.04
CA SER A 8 13.75 6.21 24.18
C SER A 8 15.24 6.56 24.23
N GLY A 9 16.02 5.82 25.03
CA GLY A 9 17.47 5.93 25.12
C GLY A 9 18.24 5.19 24.03
N GLY A 10 17.55 4.55 23.11
CA GLY A 10 18.10 3.77 21.98
C GLY A 10 17.26 2.52 21.74
N LEU A 11 17.12 2.12 20.48
CA LEU A 11 16.39 0.94 20.05
C LEU A 11 17.39 -0.10 19.55
N HIS A 12 17.28 -1.33 20.04
CA HIS A 12 18.22 -2.39 19.71
C HIS A 12 17.51 -3.70 19.44
N GLY A 13 18.02 -4.48 18.50
CA GLY A 13 17.54 -5.83 18.28
C GLY A 13 17.27 -6.16 16.82
N ARG A 14 16.58 -7.28 16.66
CA ARG A 14 16.14 -7.78 15.36
C ARG A 14 14.63 -8.00 15.38
N LEU A 15 13.97 -7.57 14.31
CA LEU A 15 12.58 -7.92 14.06
C LEU A 15 12.43 -8.39 12.61
N THR A 16 11.35 -9.10 12.33
CA THR A 16 10.93 -9.43 10.98
C THR A 16 9.76 -8.51 10.61
N ALA A 17 9.82 -7.87 9.46
CA ALA A 17 8.72 -7.04 9.01
C ALA A 17 7.44 -7.89 8.83
N PRO A 18 6.25 -7.38 9.22
CA PRO A 18 5.00 -8.08 8.92
C PRO A 18 4.82 -8.23 7.42
N ALA A 19 4.05 -9.24 7.02
CA ALA A 19 3.82 -9.53 5.61
C ALA A 19 3.23 -8.33 4.84
N ASP A 20 3.61 -8.18 3.56
CA ASP A 20 3.14 -7.07 2.72
C ASP A 20 1.63 -7.15 2.48
N LYS A 21 0.92 -6.10 2.91
CA LYS A 21 -0.53 -5.96 2.75
C LYS A 21 -0.96 -5.96 1.29
N SER A 22 -0.27 -5.20 0.46
CA SER A 22 -0.60 -5.04 -0.96
C SER A 22 -0.43 -6.32 -1.75
N LEU A 23 0.59 -7.10 -1.42
CA LEU A 23 0.86 -8.42 -2.01
C LEU A 23 -0.13 -9.46 -1.49
N SER A 24 -0.48 -9.43 -0.19
CA SER A 24 -1.49 -10.33 0.38
C SER A 24 -2.85 -10.18 -0.30
N HIS A 25 -3.34 -8.96 -0.52
CA HIS A 25 -4.56 -8.72 -1.28
C HIS A 25 -4.49 -9.32 -2.68
N ARG A 26 -3.39 -9.08 -3.40
CA ARG A 26 -3.20 -9.56 -4.77
C ARG A 26 -3.11 -11.07 -4.85
N ALA A 27 -2.35 -11.67 -3.95
CA ALA A 27 -2.21 -13.13 -3.90
C ALA A 27 -3.56 -13.81 -3.64
N ALA A 28 -4.40 -13.26 -2.76
CA ALA A 28 -5.74 -13.79 -2.51
C ALA A 28 -6.67 -13.62 -3.72
N LEU A 29 -6.65 -12.46 -4.37
CA LEU A 29 -7.48 -12.23 -5.57
C LEU A 29 -7.04 -13.13 -6.74
N LEU A 30 -5.74 -13.19 -7.04
CA LEU A 30 -5.22 -14.07 -8.10
C LEU A 30 -5.42 -15.54 -7.76
N GLY A 31 -5.33 -15.92 -6.47
CA GLY A 31 -5.67 -17.25 -6.00
C GLY A 31 -7.13 -17.62 -6.26
N ALA A 32 -8.05 -16.67 -6.08
CA ALA A 32 -9.46 -16.86 -6.38
C ALA A 32 -9.76 -16.93 -7.89
N MET A 33 -8.95 -16.28 -8.71
CA MET A 33 -9.02 -16.28 -10.17
C MET A 33 -8.29 -17.48 -10.81
N SER A 34 -7.49 -18.22 -10.04
CA SER A 34 -6.71 -19.37 -10.54
C SER A 34 -7.59 -20.60 -10.74
N SER A 35 -7.23 -21.41 -11.74
CA SER A 35 -7.84 -22.74 -12.00
C SER A 35 -7.31 -23.81 -11.06
N GLU A 36 -6.10 -23.64 -10.51
CA GLU A 36 -5.45 -24.55 -9.59
C GLU A 36 -5.38 -23.98 -8.16
N PRO A 37 -5.26 -24.84 -7.12
CA PRO A 37 -5.11 -24.38 -5.75
C PRO A 37 -3.81 -23.58 -5.56
N VAL A 38 -3.91 -22.37 -5.00
CA VAL A 38 -2.77 -21.49 -4.72
C VAL A 38 -2.41 -21.56 -3.24
N ARG A 39 -1.13 -21.77 -2.94
CA ARG A 39 -0.56 -21.66 -1.60
C ARG A 39 0.08 -20.29 -1.42
N ILE A 40 -0.39 -19.54 -0.42
CA ILE A 40 0.11 -18.21 -0.09
C ILE A 40 0.81 -18.29 1.25
N GLU A 41 2.12 -18.25 1.24
CA GLU A 41 2.96 -18.26 2.44
C GLU A 41 3.15 -16.84 2.97
N ASN A 42 3.21 -16.73 4.29
CA ASN A 42 3.37 -15.46 5.00
C ASN A 42 2.27 -14.45 4.62
N TYR A 43 1.00 -14.90 4.60
CA TYR A 43 -0.13 -14.01 4.35
C TYR A 43 -0.35 -13.06 5.54
N LEU A 44 -0.53 -11.76 5.30
CA LEU A 44 -0.86 -10.82 6.37
C LEU A 44 -2.27 -11.10 6.92
N HIS A 45 -2.38 -11.33 8.22
CA HIS A 45 -3.66 -11.44 8.93
C HIS A 45 -4.00 -10.12 9.63
N ALA A 46 -4.55 -9.16 8.87
CA ALA A 46 -5.02 -7.87 9.36
C ALA A 46 -6.46 -7.63 8.87
N ALA A 47 -7.15 -6.63 9.40
CA ALA A 47 -8.55 -6.37 9.06
C ALA A 47 -8.79 -6.26 7.54
N ASP A 48 -7.98 -5.45 6.85
CA ASP A 48 -8.09 -5.25 5.39
C ASP A 48 -7.96 -6.55 4.60
N THR A 49 -6.97 -7.39 4.94
CA THR A 49 -6.69 -8.63 4.20
C THR A 49 -7.68 -9.75 4.55
N THR A 50 -8.24 -9.72 5.77
CA THR A 50 -9.35 -10.59 6.16
C THR A 50 -10.59 -10.29 5.32
N SER A 51 -10.94 -9.00 5.12
CA SER A 51 -12.04 -8.63 4.21
C SER A 51 -11.85 -9.19 2.79
N THR A 52 -10.60 -9.31 2.32
CA THR A 52 -10.32 -9.91 1.01
C THR A 52 -10.60 -11.41 1.01
N LEU A 53 -10.20 -12.14 2.06
CA LEU A 53 -10.51 -13.58 2.15
C LEU A 53 -12.02 -13.83 2.23
N GLU A 54 -12.77 -12.99 2.95
CA GLU A 54 -14.23 -13.10 3.02
C GLU A 54 -14.87 -12.76 1.66
N ALA A 55 -14.39 -11.73 0.97
CA ALA A 55 -14.88 -11.36 -0.36
C ALA A 55 -14.68 -12.51 -1.38
N VAL A 56 -13.50 -13.13 -1.42
CA VAL A 56 -13.27 -14.25 -2.34
C VAL A 56 -14.07 -15.49 -1.96
N ARG A 57 -14.36 -15.73 -0.67
CA ARG A 57 -15.31 -16.78 -0.22
C ARG A 57 -16.72 -16.50 -0.72
N ALA A 58 -17.19 -15.27 -0.58
CA ALA A 58 -18.53 -14.88 -1.08
C ALA A 58 -18.65 -15.08 -2.59
N LEU A 59 -17.54 -14.93 -3.32
CA LEU A 59 -17.47 -15.17 -4.77
C LEU A 59 -17.29 -16.65 -5.15
N GLY A 60 -17.25 -17.55 -4.17
CA GLY A 60 -17.26 -19.00 -4.37
C GLY A 60 -15.90 -19.70 -4.22
N ALA A 61 -14.82 -18.99 -3.95
CA ALA A 61 -13.54 -19.61 -3.66
C ALA A 61 -13.54 -20.34 -2.30
N LEU A 62 -12.84 -21.46 -2.21
CA LEU A 62 -12.61 -22.15 -0.96
C LEU A 62 -11.30 -21.66 -0.35
N VAL A 63 -11.36 -21.12 0.86
CA VAL A 63 -10.20 -20.55 1.57
C VAL A 63 -9.95 -21.35 2.84
N GLU A 64 -8.80 -21.96 2.93
CA GLU A 64 -8.30 -22.67 4.10
C GLU A 64 -7.12 -21.90 4.71
N ILE A 65 -7.25 -21.54 5.98
CA ILE A 65 -6.17 -20.87 6.74
C ILE A 65 -5.46 -21.95 7.56
N ARG A 66 -4.15 -22.08 7.36
CA ARG A 66 -3.27 -23.00 8.06
C ARG A 66 -2.16 -22.21 8.76
N GLU A 67 -1.42 -22.87 9.62
CA GLU A 67 -0.24 -22.26 10.24
C GLU A 67 0.79 -21.88 9.16
N GLY A 68 1.09 -20.57 9.07
CA GLY A 68 2.07 -20.02 8.12
C GLY A 68 1.62 -19.90 6.66
N GLU A 69 0.44 -20.41 6.29
CA GLU A 69 -0.06 -20.32 4.90
C GLU A 69 -1.57 -20.16 4.80
N VAL A 70 -2.02 -19.57 3.70
CA VAL A 70 -3.41 -19.58 3.23
C VAL A 70 -3.48 -20.35 1.92
N VAL A 71 -4.39 -21.32 1.83
CA VAL A 71 -4.62 -22.08 0.60
C VAL A 71 -5.96 -21.64 0.01
N ILE A 72 -5.94 -21.22 -1.25
CA ILE A 72 -7.15 -20.79 -1.98
C ILE A 72 -7.36 -21.72 -3.17
N ARG A 73 -8.55 -22.33 -3.23
CA ARG A 73 -9.05 -22.99 -4.43
C ARG A 73 -10.01 -22.05 -5.11
N GLY A 74 -9.55 -21.45 -6.20
CA GLY A 74 -10.28 -20.45 -6.95
C GLY A 74 -11.48 -20.98 -7.70
N THR A 75 -12.22 -20.06 -8.29
CA THR A 75 -13.34 -20.35 -9.19
C THR A 75 -12.94 -20.20 -10.65
N GLY A 76 -11.81 -19.55 -10.94
CA GLY A 76 -11.38 -19.24 -12.29
C GLY A 76 -11.65 -17.79 -12.72
N LEU A 77 -11.19 -17.45 -13.92
CA LEU A 77 -11.24 -16.08 -14.44
C LEU A 77 -12.67 -15.57 -14.67
N ARG A 78 -13.62 -16.47 -15.04
CA ARG A 78 -14.98 -16.11 -15.50
C ARG A 78 -16.09 -16.77 -14.68
N GLU A 79 -15.77 -17.42 -13.59
CA GLU A 79 -16.67 -18.29 -12.82
C GLU A 79 -16.97 -17.78 -11.41
N ALA A 80 -16.66 -16.52 -11.09
CA ALA A 80 -17.03 -15.94 -9.80
C ALA A 80 -18.54 -15.97 -9.61
N ARG A 81 -19.00 -16.40 -8.44
CA ARG A 81 -20.42 -16.51 -8.12
C ARG A 81 -20.99 -15.17 -7.73
N GLU A 82 -22.23 -14.91 -8.09
CA GLU A 82 -23.00 -13.78 -7.57
C GLU A 82 -23.39 -14.07 -6.11
N PRO A 83 -22.98 -13.23 -5.15
CA PRO A 83 -23.34 -13.43 -3.75
C PRO A 83 -24.76 -12.95 -3.45
N ASP A 84 -25.37 -13.43 -2.36
CA ASP A 84 -26.74 -13.07 -1.96
C ASP A 84 -26.90 -11.59 -1.53
N GLY A 85 -25.82 -10.86 -1.35
CA GLY A 85 -25.83 -9.47 -0.90
C GLY A 85 -24.56 -8.72 -1.26
N PRO A 86 -24.41 -7.47 -0.79
CA PRO A 86 -23.23 -6.69 -1.03
C PRO A 86 -21.97 -7.36 -0.48
N ILE A 87 -20.87 -7.25 -1.22
CA ILE A 87 -19.54 -7.65 -0.78
C ILE A 87 -19.03 -6.55 0.17
N ASP A 88 -18.87 -6.90 1.44
CA ASP A 88 -18.29 -6.00 2.43
C ASP A 88 -16.76 -5.96 2.28
N VAL A 89 -16.25 -4.81 1.86
CA VAL A 89 -14.81 -4.58 1.74
C VAL A 89 -14.20 -4.01 3.04
N GLY A 90 -15.00 -3.80 4.10
CA GLY A 90 -14.56 -3.18 5.34
C GLY A 90 -13.95 -1.80 5.10
N ASN A 91 -12.68 -1.61 5.49
CA ASN A 91 -11.88 -0.41 5.18
C ASN A 91 -10.86 -0.65 4.05
N ALA A 92 -10.90 -1.81 3.40
CA ALA A 92 -9.88 -2.24 2.45
C ALA A 92 -9.97 -1.53 1.09
N GLY A 93 -9.40 -0.33 1.00
CA GLY A 93 -9.36 0.45 -0.24
C GLY A 93 -8.64 -0.25 -1.40
N THR A 94 -7.74 -1.19 -1.12
CA THR A 94 -7.10 -2.03 -2.13
C THR A 94 -8.12 -3.00 -2.72
N LEU A 95 -8.87 -3.71 -1.89
CA LEU A 95 -9.91 -4.65 -2.34
C LEU A 95 -10.98 -3.91 -3.16
N LEU A 96 -11.49 -2.77 -2.65
CA LEU A 96 -12.49 -1.94 -3.32
C LEU A 96 -12.08 -1.58 -4.76
N ARG A 97 -10.78 -1.36 -5.00
CA ARG A 97 -10.30 -0.90 -6.31
C ARG A 97 -9.82 -2.02 -7.22
N LEU A 98 -9.32 -3.14 -6.70
CA LEU A 98 -8.82 -4.25 -7.51
C LEU A 98 -9.93 -5.20 -7.94
N LEU A 99 -10.81 -5.55 -7.01
CA LEU A 99 -11.87 -6.54 -7.22
C LEU A 99 -12.80 -6.22 -8.40
N PRO A 100 -13.19 -4.96 -8.66
CA PRO A 100 -14.03 -4.62 -9.81
C PRO A 100 -13.45 -5.08 -11.16
N GLY A 101 -12.12 -5.16 -11.29
CA GLY A 101 -11.48 -5.66 -12.51
C GLY A 101 -11.83 -7.10 -12.81
N TRP A 102 -11.84 -7.98 -11.81
CA TRP A 102 -12.29 -9.37 -11.98
C TRP A 102 -13.79 -9.47 -12.17
N LEU A 103 -14.58 -8.71 -11.39
CA LEU A 103 -16.04 -8.75 -11.44
C LEU A 103 -16.60 -8.23 -12.76
N ALA A 104 -15.96 -7.26 -13.39
CA ALA A 104 -16.35 -6.69 -14.68
C ALA A 104 -16.33 -7.75 -15.82
N ALA A 105 -15.53 -8.81 -15.67
CA ALA A 105 -15.43 -9.91 -16.64
C ALA A 105 -16.45 -11.03 -16.42
N GLN A 106 -17.34 -10.93 -15.42
CA GLN A 106 -18.33 -11.97 -15.10
C GLN A 106 -19.64 -11.74 -15.89
N GLU A 107 -19.64 -12.08 -17.15
CA GLU A 107 -20.77 -11.82 -18.06
C GLU A 107 -22.13 -12.28 -17.49
N GLY A 108 -23.09 -11.35 -17.48
CA GLY A 108 -24.48 -11.59 -17.03
C GLY A 108 -24.67 -11.63 -15.51
N ARG A 109 -23.63 -11.33 -14.71
CA ARG A 109 -23.70 -11.29 -13.24
C ARG A 109 -23.58 -9.87 -12.73
N SER A 110 -24.13 -9.64 -11.53
CA SER A 110 -24.16 -8.33 -10.89
C SER A 110 -23.59 -8.39 -9.48
N PHE A 111 -22.80 -7.41 -9.11
CA PHE A 111 -22.12 -7.35 -7.83
C PHE A 111 -22.24 -5.95 -7.24
N THR A 112 -22.37 -5.87 -5.92
CA THR A 112 -22.32 -4.60 -5.18
C THR A 112 -21.19 -4.65 -4.18
N LEU A 113 -20.31 -3.65 -4.20
CA LEU A 113 -19.25 -3.48 -3.21
C LEU A 113 -19.58 -2.30 -2.31
N ASP A 114 -19.50 -2.51 -1.00
CA ASP A 114 -19.68 -1.47 0.01
C ASP A 114 -18.75 -1.75 1.19
N GLY A 115 -18.67 -0.83 2.15
CA GLY A 115 -17.84 -0.98 3.32
C GLY A 115 -18.20 0.03 4.40
N ASP A 116 -17.24 0.38 5.24
CA ASP A 116 -17.43 1.32 6.33
C ASP A 116 -17.59 2.79 5.86
N ASP A 117 -17.80 3.70 6.80
CA ASP A 117 -17.98 5.11 6.49
C ASP A 117 -16.74 5.72 5.82
N SER A 118 -15.52 5.28 6.12
CA SER A 118 -14.30 5.75 5.46
C SER A 118 -14.28 5.34 3.99
N ILE A 119 -14.62 4.08 3.68
CA ILE A 119 -14.70 3.57 2.32
C ILE A 119 -15.71 4.34 1.48
N ARG A 120 -16.87 4.68 2.04
CA ARG A 120 -17.94 5.42 1.34
C ARG A 120 -17.54 6.84 0.92
N HIS A 121 -16.41 7.34 1.40
CA HIS A 121 -15.84 8.62 0.99
C HIS A 121 -14.67 8.47 0.00
N ARG A 122 -14.24 7.25 -0.32
CA ARG A 122 -13.13 7.01 -1.25
C ARG A 122 -13.60 6.95 -2.69
N PRO A 123 -12.99 7.74 -3.60
CA PRO A 123 -13.39 7.76 -5.00
C PRO A 123 -13.10 6.43 -5.72
N VAL A 124 -14.07 5.98 -6.53
CA VAL A 124 -14.00 4.78 -7.37
C VAL A 124 -14.20 5.09 -8.87
N ASP A 125 -14.45 6.34 -9.21
CA ASP A 125 -14.60 6.84 -10.58
C ASP A 125 -13.42 6.45 -11.47
N ARG A 126 -12.19 6.53 -10.94
CA ARG A 126 -10.95 6.20 -11.67
C ARG A 126 -10.84 4.72 -12.07
N VAL A 127 -11.45 3.81 -11.33
CA VAL A 127 -11.52 2.39 -11.73
C VAL A 127 -12.73 2.12 -12.61
N ALA A 128 -13.84 2.83 -12.39
CA ALA A 128 -15.06 2.67 -13.14
C ALA A 128 -14.92 3.13 -14.61
N GLU A 129 -14.18 4.20 -14.84
CA GLU A 129 -14.01 4.77 -16.19
C GLU A 129 -13.36 3.77 -17.17
N PRO A 130 -12.16 3.24 -16.93
CA PRO A 130 -11.54 2.28 -17.85
C PRO A 130 -12.35 0.98 -17.99
N LEU A 131 -13.01 0.50 -16.95
CA LEU A 131 -13.86 -0.69 -17.05
C LEU A 131 -15.09 -0.45 -17.92
N ARG A 132 -15.68 0.75 -17.89
CA ARG A 132 -16.76 1.14 -18.82
C ARG A 132 -16.25 1.20 -20.27
N LEU A 133 -15.04 1.71 -20.49
CA LEU A 133 -14.40 1.66 -21.81
C LEU A 133 -14.19 0.24 -22.29
N MET A 134 -13.94 -0.72 -21.39
CA MET A 134 -13.85 -2.15 -21.72
C MET A 134 -15.21 -2.80 -21.99
N GLY A 135 -16.31 -2.16 -21.61
CA GLY A 135 -17.67 -2.64 -21.92
C GLY A 135 -18.52 -3.04 -20.72
N ALA A 136 -17.99 -3.01 -19.50
CA ALA A 136 -18.78 -3.26 -18.29
C ALA A 136 -19.67 -2.06 -17.94
N GLU A 137 -20.80 -2.32 -17.27
CA GLU A 137 -21.64 -1.27 -16.70
C GLU A 137 -21.33 -1.13 -15.20
N LEU A 138 -20.95 0.08 -14.79
CA LEU A 138 -20.66 0.38 -13.38
C LEU A 138 -21.50 1.58 -12.93
N LYS A 139 -22.11 1.46 -11.73
CA LYS A 139 -22.85 2.54 -11.07
C LYS A 139 -22.25 2.81 -9.70
N ALA A 140 -22.05 4.07 -9.38
CA ALA A 140 -21.52 4.50 -8.08
C ALA A 140 -22.38 5.62 -7.51
N THR A 141 -22.46 5.75 -6.20
CA THR A 141 -23.15 6.84 -5.51
C THR A 141 -22.57 8.17 -5.96
N LYS A 142 -23.42 9.08 -6.44
CA LYS A 142 -23.03 10.36 -7.07
C LYS A 142 -22.02 10.21 -8.21
N GLY A 143 -22.00 9.03 -8.87
CA GLY A 143 -21.09 8.70 -9.96
C GLY A 143 -19.62 8.46 -9.51
N ARG A 144 -19.32 8.54 -8.23
CA ARG A 144 -17.94 8.61 -7.72
C ARG A 144 -17.63 7.75 -6.49
N PHE A 145 -18.59 7.45 -5.64
CA PHE A 145 -18.37 6.83 -4.33
C PHE A 145 -19.12 5.50 -4.19
N PRO A 146 -18.67 4.60 -3.27
CA PRO A 146 -19.45 3.42 -2.89
C PRO A 146 -20.84 3.79 -2.33
N PRO A 147 -21.80 2.87 -2.37
CA PRO A 147 -21.72 1.55 -2.97
C PRO A 147 -21.42 1.60 -4.47
N LEU A 148 -20.57 0.64 -4.93
CA LEU A 148 -20.22 0.44 -6.34
C LEU A 148 -20.91 -0.81 -6.88
N GLU A 149 -21.82 -0.63 -7.81
CA GLU A 149 -22.45 -1.72 -8.57
C GLU A 149 -21.61 -2.03 -9.82
N VAL A 150 -21.33 -3.29 -10.06
CA VAL A 150 -20.59 -3.79 -11.22
C VAL A 150 -21.45 -4.83 -11.92
N HIS A 151 -21.83 -4.55 -13.17
CA HIS A 151 -22.52 -5.51 -14.04
C HIS A 151 -21.50 -6.04 -15.05
N GLY A 152 -21.17 -7.33 -14.90
CA GLY A 152 -20.19 -8.01 -15.73
C GLY A 152 -20.63 -8.18 -17.16
N ALA A 153 -19.67 -8.06 -18.07
CA ALA A 153 -19.89 -8.12 -19.50
C ALA A 153 -18.75 -8.86 -20.23
N ARG A 154 -18.97 -9.20 -21.48
CA ARG A 154 -17.87 -9.56 -22.38
C ARG A 154 -17.00 -8.34 -22.62
N LEU A 155 -15.77 -8.36 -22.09
CA LEU A 155 -14.87 -7.24 -22.15
C LEU A 155 -14.12 -7.18 -23.48
N ARG A 156 -13.85 -5.96 -23.95
CA ARG A 156 -12.96 -5.67 -25.08
C ARG A 156 -11.62 -5.10 -24.57
N CYS A 157 -10.57 -5.36 -25.31
CA CYS A 157 -9.27 -4.73 -25.03
C CYS A 157 -9.32 -3.20 -25.28
N ILE A 158 -8.46 -2.49 -24.54
CA ILE A 158 -8.32 -1.02 -24.66
C ILE A 158 -6.84 -0.61 -24.65
N SER A 159 -6.58 0.60 -25.16
CA SER A 159 -5.37 1.36 -24.84
C SER A 159 -5.81 2.59 -24.06
N HIS A 160 -5.28 2.76 -22.83
CA HIS A 160 -5.75 3.80 -21.93
C HIS A 160 -4.58 4.43 -21.16
N GLU A 161 -4.55 5.77 -21.16
CA GLU A 161 -3.58 6.53 -20.37
C GLU A 161 -4.19 6.90 -19.01
N LEU A 162 -3.52 6.52 -17.93
CA LEU A 162 -3.96 6.90 -16.59
C LEU A 162 -3.67 8.37 -16.32
N PRO A 163 -4.63 9.12 -15.78
CA PRO A 163 -4.43 10.55 -15.47
C PRO A 163 -3.45 10.77 -14.32
N VAL A 164 -3.27 9.77 -13.46
CA VAL A 164 -2.34 9.77 -12.32
C VAL A 164 -1.68 8.41 -12.17
N ALA A 165 -0.47 8.38 -11.61
CA ALA A 165 0.26 7.15 -11.32
C ALA A 165 -0.44 6.39 -10.19
N SER A 166 -1.24 5.38 -10.53
CA SER A 166 -2.01 4.60 -9.57
C SER A 166 -1.88 3.09 -9.84
N ALA A 167 -1.09 2.43 -9.03
CA ALA A 167 -0.94 0.98 -9.09
C ALA A 167 -2.27 0.22 -8.91
N GLN A 168 -3.21 0.78 -8.13
CA GLN A 168 -4.50 0.14 -7.91
C GLN A 168 -5.39 0.21 -9.15
N VAL A 169 -5.47 1.36 -9.82
CA VAL A 169 -6.22 1.51 -11.06
C VAL A 169 -5.61 0.65 -12.16
N LYS A 170 -4.28 0.71 -12.32
CA LYS A 170 -3.54 -0.16 -13.24
C LYS A 170 -3.86 -1.63 -12.98
N SER A 171 -3.73 -2.09 -11.75
CA SER A 171 -4.02 -3.48 -11.37
C SER A 171 -5.45 -3.88 -11.72
N CYS A 172 -6.44 -3.03 -11.42
CA CYS A 172 -7.84 -3.27 -11.77
C CYS A 172 -8.02 -3.55 -13.26
N VAL A 173 -7.44 -2.71 -14.10
CA VAL A 173 -7.55 -2.86 -15.56
C VAL A 173 -6.79 -4.08 -16.05
N LEU A 174 -5.61 -4.38 -15.49
CA LEU A 174 -4.85 -5.59 -15.84
C LEU A 174 -5.62 -6.87 -15.49
N LEU A 175 -6.31 -6.91 -14.33
CA LEU A 175 -7.15 -8.06 -13.95
C LEU A 175 -8.34 -8.22 -14.90
N ALA A 176 -9.02 -7.13 -15.28
CA ALA A 176 -10.10 -7.16 -16.26
C ALA A 176 -9.61 -7.62 -17.65
N ALA A 177 -8.43 -7.20 -18.03
CA ALA A 177 -7.83 -7.50 -19.32
C ALA A 177 -7.52 -8.99 -19.54
N LEU A 178 -7.35 -9.77 -18.45
CA LEU A 178 -7.16 -11.23 -18.55
C LEU A 178 -8.33 -11.92 -19.24
N ALA A 179 -9.53 -11.35 -19.14
CA ALA A 179 -10.74 -11.91 -19.77
C ALA A 179 -11.25 -11.09 -20.96
N ALA A 180 -10.54 -10.06 -21.39
CA ALA A 180 -10.92 -9.23 -22.53
C ALA A 180 -10.52 -9.88 -23.87
N ASP A 181 -11.15 -9.43 -24.97
CA ASP A 181 -10.81 -9.91 -26.32
C ASP A 181 -9.55 -9.17 -26.83
N GLY A 182 -8.36 -9.75 -26.67
CA GLY A 182 -7.10 -9.25 -27.22
C GLY A 182 -6.18 -8.60 -26.19
N ALA A 183 -5.24 -7.75 -26.65
CA ALA A 183 -4.23 -7.13 -25.82
C ALA A 183 -4.67 -5.75 -25.30
N THR A 184 -4.59 -5.52 -24.00
CA THR A 184 -4.86 -4.24 -23.35
C THR A 184 -3.54 -3.56 -22.96
N THR A 185 -3.42 -2.28 -23.26
CA THR A 185 -2.25 -1.46 -22.91
C THR A 185 -2.65 -0.33 -21.96
N ILE A 186 -1.90 -0.18 -20.88
CA ILE A 186 -2.06 0.90 -19.89
C ILE A 186 -0.79 1.72 -19.84
N GLY A 187 -0.93 3.04 -20.08
CA GLY A 187 0.13 4.03 -19.88
C GLY A 187 0.00 4.72 -18.51
N GLU A 188 1.13 5.00 -17.87
CA GLU A 188 1.22 5.70 -16.60
C GLU A 188 2.03 7.00 -16.76
N PRO A 189 1.62 8.13 -16.13
CA PRO A 189 2.40 9.38 -16.18
C PRO A 189 3.75 9.25 -15.45
N ALA A 190 3.83 8.42 -14.41
CA ALA A 190 5.04 8.01 -13.72
C ALA A 190 4.89 6.54 -13.32
N ARG A 191 6.00 5.81 -13.13
CA ARG A 191 5.94 4.41 -12.73
C ARG A 191 5.32 4.26 -11.34
N SER A 192 4.39 3.32 -11.20
CA SER A 192 3.80 2.91 -9.93
C SER A 192 4.18 1.45 -9.61
N ARG A 193 3.78 0.96 -8.42
CA ARG A 193 4.03 -0.41 -7.96
C ARG A 193 3.65 -1.44 -9.00
N ASP A 194 4.50 -2.44 -9.23
CA ASP A 194 4.38 -3.45 -10.29
C ASP A 194 4.09 -4.89 -9.78
N HIS A 195 3.61 -5.00 -8.56
CA HIS A 195 3.29 -6.29 -7.93
C HIS A 195 2.32 -7.16 -8.75
N THR A 196 1.30 -6.54 -9.37
CA THR A 196 0.33 -7.28 -10.19
C THR A 196 1.00 -7.82 -11.43
N GLU A 197 1.82 -7.03 -12.09
CA GLU A 197 2.56 -7.42 -13.28
C GLU A 197 3.50 -8.60 -12.98
N ARG A 198 4.24 -8.55 -11.87
CA ARG A 198 5.14 -9.63 -11.43
C ARG A 198 4.35 -10.93 -11.16
N MET A 199 3.25 -10.83 -10.42
CA MET A 199 2.41 -12.00 -10.13
C MET A 199 1.76 -12.58 -11.39
N LEU A 200 1.30 -11.75 -12.34
CA LEU A 200 0.76 -12.19 -13.61
C LEU A 200 1.83 -12.87 -14.48
N LEU A 201 3.03 -12.29 -14.53
CA LEU A 201 4.17 -12.90 -15.23
C LEU A 201 4.51 -14.26 -14.62
N ARG A 202 4.53 -14.38 -13.29
CA ARG A 202 4.74 -15.63 -12.56
C ARG A 202 3.66 -16.68 -12.86
N ALA A 203 2.41 -16.22 -13.06
CA ALA A 203 1.29 -17.08 -13.46
C ALA A 203 1.28 -17.44 -14.95
N GLY A 204 2.35 -17.15 -15.70
CA GLY A 204 2.49 -17.47 -17.12
C GLY A 204 1.70 -16.56 -18.06
N VAL A 205 1.15 -15.46 -17.57
CA VAL A 205 0.43 -14.49 -18.41
C VAL A 205 1.42 -13.76 -19.33
N ASN A 206 1.03 -13.60 -20.59
CA ASN A 206 1.80 -12.79 -21.54
C ASN A 206 1.61 -11.30 -21.22
N ILE A 207 2.52 -10.79 -20.44
CA ILE A 207 2.56 -9.39 -20.00
C ILE A 207 3.97 -8.82 -20.20
N HIS A 208 4.07 -7.62 -20.72
CA HIS A 208 5.35 -6.95 -20.92
C HIS A 208 5.25 -5.45 -20.68
N ARG A 209 6.38 -4.85 -20.39
CA ARG A 209 6.50 -3.40 -20.18
C ARG A 209 7.37 -2.79 -21.28
N ASN A 210 6.95 -1.63 -21.75
CA ASN A 210 7.75 -0.77 -22.62
C ASN A 210 7.70 0.66 -22.05
N GLY A 211 8.77 1.05 -21.37
CA GLY A 211 8.82 2.35 -20.68
C GLY A 211 7.75 2.49 -19.61
N ARG A 212 6.81 3.40 -19.82
CA ARG A 212 5.67 3.68 -18.92
C ARG A 212 4.39 2.93 -19.30
N HIS A 213 4.44 2.09 -20.34
CA HIS A 213 3.30 1.31 -20.81
C HIS A 213 3.45 -0.15 -20.42
N VAL A 214 2.36 -0.73 -19.94
CA VAL A 214 2.23 -2.16 -19.64
C VAL A 214 1.17 -2.74 -20.55
N THR A 215 1.51 -3.80 -21.28
CA THR A 215 0.59 -4.53 -22.15
C THR A 215 0.39 -5.92 -21.61
N VAL A 216 -0.86 -6.33 -21.47
CA VAL A 216 -1.26 -7.69 -21.09
C VAL A 216 -2.13 -8.28 -22.19
N VAL A 217 -1.86 -9.53 -22.55
CA VAL A 217 -2.69 -10.31 -23.45
C VAL A 217 -3.66 -11.14 -22.61
N ASN A 218 -4.88 -11.29 -23.09
CA ASN A 218 -5.89 -12.14 -22.43
C ASN A 218 -5.37 -13.56 -22.21
N ALA A 219 -5.93 -14.23 -21.19
CA ALA A 219 -5.62 -15.59 -20.84
C ALA A 219 -6.89 -16.46 -20.82
N ASP A 220 -6.75 -17.72 -21.15
CA ASP A 220 -7.84 -18.68 -21.04
C ASP A 220 -8.03 -19.10 -19.58
N GLU A 221 -6.92 -19.26 -18.86
CA GLU A 221 -6.86 -19.59 -17.45
C GLU A 221 -5.68 -18.88 -16.77
N LEU A 222 -5.71 -18.81 -15.44
CA LEU A 222 -4.62 -18.34 -14.61
C LEU A 222 -4.10 -19.52 -13.78
N VAL A 223 -2.82 -19.85 -13.89
CA VAL A 223 -2.17 -20.90 -13.13
C VAL A 223 -1.12 -20.31 -12.21
N LEU A 224 -1.43 -20.30 -10.92
CA LEU A 224 -0.53 -19.81 -9.88
C LEU A 224 -0.48 -20.85 -8.76
N GLU A 225 0.66 -21.51 -8.57
CA GLU A 225 0.76 -22.60 -7.60
C GLU A 225 1.13 -22.11 -6.19
N ARG A 226 2.08 -21.17 -6.12
CA ARG A 226 2.66 -20.70 -4.84
C ARG A 226 3.06 -19.26 -4.92
N VAL A 227 2.75 -18.50 -3.86
CA VAL A 227 3.20 -17.12 -3.64
C VAL A 227 3.77 -17.04 -2.23
N ARG A 228 5.02 -16.57 -2.09
CA ARG A 228 5.56 -16.14 -0.81
C ARG A 228 5.42 -14.62 -0.73
N VAL A 229 4.76 -14.13 0.30
CA VAL A 229 4.62 -12.71 0.56
C VAL A 229 5.81 -12.24 1.40
N PRO A 230 6.66 -11.31 0.91
CA PRO A 230 7.74 -10.74 1.71
C PRO A 230 7.20 -9.79 2.78
N GLY A 231 8.09 -9.32 3.65
CA GLY A 231 7.78 -8.28 4.63
C GLY A 231 7.43 -6.95 3.97
N ASP A 232 6.46 -6.24 4.54
CA ASP A 232 5.96 -4.97 4.05
C ASP A 232 6.94 -3.82 4.32
N LEU A 233 7.47 -3.23 3.26
CA LEU A 233 8.34 -2.07 3.36
C LEU A 233 7.62 -0.89 4.06
N SER A 234 6.33 -0.67 3.80
CA SER A 234 5.57 0.40 4.44
C SER A 234 5.47 0.25 5.95
N SER A 235 5.35 -0.99 6.43
CA SER A 235 5.37 -1.31 7.86
C SER A 235 6.80 -1.21 8.43
N ALA A 236 7.79 -1.75 7.72
CA ALA A 236 9.20 -1.63 8.08
C ALA A 236 9.68 -0.17 8.16
N ALA A 237 9.11 0.72 7.34
CA ALA A 237 9.49 2.13 7.28
C ALA A 237 9.35 2.86 8.62
N PHE A 238 8.38 2.47 9.46
CA PHE A 238 8.23 3.06 10.81
C PHE A 238 9.39 2.66 11.72
N MET A 239 9.85 1.41 11.64
CA MET A 239 11.02 0.93 12.39
C MET A 239 12.32 1.53 11.84
N VAL A 240 12.41 1.72 10.52
CA VAL A 240 13.52 2.46 9.89
C VAL A 240 13.56 3.89 10.41
N ALA A 241 12.43 4.61 10.39
CA ALA A 241 12.37 5.98 10.91
C ALA A 241 12.74 6.05 12.40
N ALA A 242 12.23 5.12 13.22
CA ALA A 242 12.57 5.04 14.64
C ALA A 242 14.08 4.79 14.84
N GLY A 243 14.66 3.83 14.13
CA GLY A 243 16.09 3.50 14.21
C GLY A 243 17.01 4.64 13.75
N VAL A 244 16.59 5.42 12.76
CA VAL A 244 17.34 6.59 12.26
C VAL A 244 17.23 7.78 13.23
N LEU A 245 16.05 8.00 13.84
CA LEU A 245 15.77 9.19 14.66
C LEU A 245 16.22 9.06 16.11
N VAL A 246 16.03 7.87 16.72
CA VAL A 246 16.30 7.70 18.16
C VAL A 246 17.80 7.52 18.40
N PRO A 247 18.45 8.42 19.19
CA PRO A 247 19.90 8.37 19.43
C PRO A 247 20.37 7.03 20.00
N GLY A 248 21.50 6.53 19.47
CA GLY A 248 22.10 5.27 19.91
C GLY A 248 21.46 4.01 19.33
N SER A 249 20.42 4.13 18.53
CA SER A 249 19.72 2.97 17.94
C SER A 249 20.55 2.21 16.92
N ARG A 250 20.37 0.89 16.91
CA ARG A 250 20.79 -0.01 15.84
C ARG A 250 19.84 -1.19 15.72
N LEU A 251 19.17 -1.32 14.58
CA LEU A 251 18.15 -2.33 14.32
C LEU A 251 18.51 -3.17 13.09
N LEU A 252 18.19 -4.46 13.14
CA LEU A 252 18.16 -5.35 11.98
C LEU A 252 16.71 -5.71 11.65
N ILE A 253 16.20 -5.23 10.51
CA ILE A 253 14.83 -5.50 10.07
C ILE A 253 14.90 -6.55 8.95
N GLY A 254 14.45 -7.75 9.24
CA GLY A 254 14.56 -8.88 8.33
C GLY A 254 13.37 -9.03 7.39
N ASP A 255 13.62 -9.73 6.27
CA ASP A 255 12.64 -10.18 5.28
C ASP A 255 11.88 -9.04 4.57
N VAL A 256 12.46 -7.86 4.44
CA VAL A 256 11.79 -6.70 3.84
C VAL A 256 11.74 -6.81 2.32
N GLY A 257 10.57 -6.64 1.71
CA GLY A 257 10.43 -6.52 0.27
C GLY A 257 11.09 -5.23 -0.23
N VAL A 258 12.05 -5.38 -1.15
CA VAL A 258 12.89 -4.27 -1.64
C VAL A 258 12.72 -4.01 -3.13
N ASN A 259 11.54 -4.32 -3.67
CA ASN A 259 11.13 -3.95 -5.01
C ASN A 259 11.37 -2.45 -5.25
N TRP A 260 12.06 -2.11 -6.34
CA TRP A 260 12.46 -0.73 -6.60
C TRP A 260 11.29 0.25 -6.67
N THR A 261 10.09 -0.20 -7.09
CA THR A 261 8.86 0.61 -7.11
C THR A 261 8.31 0.91 -5.70
N ARG A 262 8.90 0.32 -4.67
CA ARG A 262 8.55 0.49 -3.25
C ARG A 262 9.63 1.20 -2.45
N THR A 263 10.89 1.13 -2.90
CA THR A 263 12.06 1.57 -2.11
C THR A 263 12.31 3.08 -2.14
N GLY A 264 11.38 3.87 -2.67
CA GLY A 264 11.50 5.33 -2.72
C GLY A 264 11.81 5.95 -1.36
N PHE A 265 11.13 5.51 -0.30
CA PHE A 265 11.40 5.97 1.07
C PHE A 265 12.84 5.68 1.51
N LEU A 266 13.34 4.47 1.31
CA LEU A 266 14.71 4.11 1.71
C LEU A 266 15.76 4.93 0.93
N ARG A 267 15.49 5.23 -0.34
CA ARG A 267 16.35 6.10 -1.16
C ARG A 267 16.33 7.55 -0.66
N ILE A 268 15.14 8.05 -0.26
CA ILE A 268 15.00 9.37 0.37
C ILE A 268 15.78 9.41 1.69
N VAL A 269 15.62 8.41 2.57
CA VAL A 269 16.37 8.33 3.85
C VAL A 269 17.89 8.35 3.60
N ARG A 270 18.39 7.57 2.63
CA ARG A 270 19.81 7.58 2.26
C ARG A 270 20.27 8.95 1.72
N ARG A 271 19.45 9.61 0.92
CA ARG A 271 19.73 10.98 0.42
C ARG A 271 19.75 12.01 1.55
N MET A 272 18.90 11.83 2.57
CA MET A 272 18.92 12.60 3.81
C MET A 272 20.10 12.23 4.75
N ARG A 273 21.06 11.39 4.33
CA ARG A 273 22.19 10.86 5.13
C ARG A 273 21.79 9.87 6.23
N GLY A 274 20.54 9.41 6.29
CA GLY A 274 20.13 8.35 7.20
C GLY A 274 20.88 7.04 6.92
N ILE A 275 21.24 6.33 7.98
CA ILE A 275 22.05 5.10 7.89
C ILE A 275 21.09 3.92 7.75
N VAL A 276 20.89 3.45 6.49
CA VAL A 276 20.11 2.26 6.15
C VAL A 276 20.91 1.46 5.14
N LEU A 277 21.40 0.30 5.54
CA LEU A 277 22.14 -0.64 4.69
C LEU A 277 21.21 -1.81 4.31
N GLY A 278 21.39 -2.32 3.11
CA GLY A 278 20.61 -3.42 2.54
C GLY A 278 20.68 -3.37 1.01
N ASP A 279 20.48 -4.53 0.38
CA ASP A 279 20.51 -4.66 -1.07
C ASP A 279 19.12 -4.32 -1.63
N LEU A 280 19.00 -3.14 -2.22
CA LEU A 280 17.76 -2.67 -2.84
C LEU A 280 17.77 -3.07 -4.33
N GLU A 281 16.60 -3.44 -4.85
CA GLU A 281 16.50 -3.66 -6.30
C GLU A 281 16.75 -2.33 -7.05
N ASP A 282 17.50 -2.40 -8.11
CA ASP A 282 17.72 -1.28 -9.02
C ASP A 282 16.56 -1.16 -10.02
N GLU A 283 16.38 0.04 -10.56
CA GLU A 283 15.44 0.26 -11.63
C GLU A 283 15.81 -0.54 -12.86
N SER A 284 14.90 -1.44 -13.29
CA SER A 284 15.04 -2.22 -14.51
C SER A 284 13.99 -1.85 -15.54
N GLY A 285 14.33 -1.98 -16.81
CA GLY A 285 13.38 -1.89 -17.92
C GLY A 285 12.48 -3.12 -18.04
N GLU A 286 12.93 -4.27 -17.53
CA GLU A 286 12.25 -5.55 -17.62
C GLU A 286 11.46 -5.87 -16.35
N LEU A 287 10.39 -6.66 -16.50
CA LEU A 287 9.61 -7.18 -15.39
C LEU A 287 10.29 -8.42 -14.82
N SER A 288 10.44 -8.48 -13.51
CA SER A 288 10.84 -9.68 -12.77
C SER A 288 9.62 -10.51 -12.36
N VAL A 289 9.78 -11.82 -12.26
CA VAL A 289 8.75 -12.73 -11.70
C VAL A 289 8.76 -12.76 -10.17
N ASP A 290 9.88 -12.37 -9.55
CA ASP A 290 10.08 -12.44 -8.11
C ASP A 290 9.99 -11.06 -7.46
N GLU A 291 9.51 -11.05 -6.21
CA GLU A 291 9.64 -9.90 -5.31
C GLU A 291 10.98 -10.02 -4.57
N PRO A 292 11.90 -9.06 -4.78
CA PRO A 292 13.20 -9.09 -4.12
C PRO A 292 13.07 -8.80 -2.62
N VAL A 293 13.93 -9.41 -1.83
CA VAL A 293 13.92 -9.35 -0.36
C VAL A 293 15.32 -9.03 0.15
N SER A 294 15.40 -8.20 1.19
CA SER A 294 16.64 -7.89 1.88
C SER A 294 16.41 -7.70 3.38
N ASP A 295 17.45 -7.96 4.17
CA ASP A 295 17.52 -7.48 5.55
C ASP A 295 18.08 -6.04 5.54
N LEU A 296 17.50 -5.17 6.38
CA LEU A 296 17.92 -3.78 6.51
C LEU A 296 18.64 -3.57 7.85
N ASP A 297 19.92 -3.16 7.82
CA ASP A 297 20.67 -2.69 9.00
C ASP A 297 20.49 -1.17 9.11
N VAL A 298 19.84 -0.73 10.17
CA VAL A 298 19.44 0.66 10.41
C VAL A 298 20.13 1.19 11.64
N ALA A 299 20.72 2.39 11.56
CA ALA A 299 21.34 3.03 12.70
C ALA A 299 21.01 4.52 12.76
N HIS A 300 21.06 5.06 13.99
CA HIS A 300 20.94 6.51 14.20
C HIS A 300 22.04 7.28 13.49
N GLY A 301 21.68 8.43 12.91
CA GLY A 301 22.60 9.33 12.23
C GLY A 301 22.02 10.73 12.06
N ALA A 302 22.90 11.70 11.85
CA ALA A 302 22.49 13.06 11.53
C ALA A 302 21.82 13.11 10.15
N LEU A 303 20.73 13.86 10.05
CA LEU A 303 19.95 14.00 8.82
C LEU A 303 20.16 15.36 8.18
N GLU A 304 20.15 15.41 6.86
CA GLU A 304 20.09 16.61 6.03
C GLU A 304 18.74 16.71 5.31
N GLY A 305 18.24 17.94 5.16
CA GLY A 305 17.01 18.20 4.41
C GLY A 305 17.14 17.83 2.94
N THR A 306 16.01 17.62 2.27
CA THR A 306 15.98 17.21 0.87
C THR A 306 14.71 17.64 0.17
N VAL A 307 14.72 17.63 -1.17
CA VAL A 307 13.53 17.87 -1.99
C VAL A 307 13.07 16.58 -2.62
N ILE A 308 11.77 16.30 -2.55
CA ILE A 308 11.09 15.17 -3.19
C ILE A 308 10.27 15.71 -4.34
N GLU A 309 10.62 15.29 -5.55
CA GLU A 309 9.94 15.71 -6.77
C GLU A 309 8.74 14.79 -7.08
N GLY A 310 7.77 15.32 -7.84
CA GLY A 310 6.53 14.60 -8.15
C GLY A 310 6.71 13.21 -8.77
N GLU A 311 7.80 12.96 -9.52
CA GLU A 311 8.10 11.64 -10.10
C GLU A 311 8.52 10.59 -9.05
N GLU A 312 9.06 11.00 -7.90
CA GLU A 312 9.45 10.13 -6.80
C GLU A 312 8.25 9.76 -5.89
N VAL A 313 7.23 10.61 -5.87
CA VAL A 313 6.06 10.48 -5.00
C VAL A 313 5.37 9.11 -5.12
N PRO A 314 5.09 8.55 -6.31
CA PRO A 314 4.46 7.23 -6.43
C PRO A 314 5.25 6.10 -5.79
N LEU A 315 6.59 6.23 -5.67
CA LEU A 315 7.50 5.22 -5.11
C LEU A 315 7.58 5.27 -3.59
N ALA A 316 7.08 6.35 -2.95
CA ALA A 316 7.15 6.59 -1.50
C ALA A 316 5.87 7.21 -0.93
N ILE A 317 4.77 7.27 -1.69
CA ILE A 317 3.57 8.05 -1.33
C ILE A 317 3.04 7.73 0.07
N ASP A 318 3.07 6.47 0.44
CA ASP A 318 2.55 6.03 1.72
C ASP A 318 3.51 6.31 2.89
N GLU A 319 4.78 6.58 2.64
CA GLU A 319 5.85 6.86 3.59
C GLU A 319 6.17 8.36 3.70
N LEU A 320 5.57 9.23 2.88
CA LEU A 320 5.78 10.68 2.95
C LEU A 320 5.44 11.30 4.32
N PRO A 321 4.47 10.79 5.11
CA PRO A 321 4.32 11.21 6.51
C PRO A 321 5.58 11.03 7.35
N LEU A 322 6.32 9.93 7.14
CA LEU A 322 7.60 9.71 7.81
C LEU A 322 8.70 10.62 7.29
N VAL A 323 8.69 10.97 6.00
CA VAL A 323 9.62 11.96 5.44
C VAL A 323 9.42 13.32 6.11
N ALA A 324 8.17 13.75 6.37
CA ALA A 324 7.89 14.96 7.14
C ALA A 324 8.45 14.87 8.57
N LEU A 325 8.26 13.73 9.24
CA LEU A 325 8.80 13.49 10.57
C LEU A 325 10.34 13.57 10.57
N LEU A 326 11.02 12.89 9.62
CA LEU A 326 12.48 12.95 9.47
C LEU A 326 12.96 14.37 9.23
N GLY A 327 12.23 15.15 8.42
CA GLY A 327 12.52 16.57 8.13
C GLY A 327 12.57 17.44 9.38
N CYS A 328 11.75 17.15 10.42
CA CYS A 328 11.77 17.89 11.69
C CYS A 328 13.11 17.77 12.43
N PHE A 329 13.87 16.70 12.19
CA PHE A 329 15.15 16.40 12.82
C PHE A 329 16.35 16.70 11.91
N ALA A 330 16.12 16.96 10.63
CA ALA A 330 17.15 17.20 9.64
C ALA A 330 17.76 18.61 9.77
N GLU A 331 18.99 18.79 9.31
CA GLU A 331 19.56 20.12 9.09
C GLU A 331 19.06 20.68 7.75
N GLY A 332 18.50 21.89 7.76
CA GLY A 332 17.95 22.53 6.57
C GLY A 332 16.47 22.24 6.33
N GLU A 333 16.03 22.33 5.09
CA GLU A 333 14.62 22.23 4.70
C GLU A 333 14.35 20.92 3.97
N THR A 334 13.19 20.30 4.25
CA THR A 334 12.66 19.15 3.51
C THR A 334 11.35 19.54 2.85
N VAL A 335 11.29 19.43 1.51
CA VAL A 335 10.15 19.85 0.72
C VAL A 335 9.60 18.68 -0.10
N VAL A 336 8.28 18.53 -0.13
CA VAL A 336 7.58 17.53 -0.94
C VAL A 336 6.64 18.24 -1.91
N HIS A 337 6.78 17.95 -3.19
CA HIS A 337 5.91 18.42 -4.28
C HIS A 337 5.18 17.24 -4.94
N GLY A 338 4.04 17.51 -5.57
CA GLY A 338 3.33 16.51 -6.39
C GLY A 338 2.60 15.42 -5.59
N ALA A 339 2.41 15.59 -4.27
CA ALA A 339 1.81 14.59 -3.39
C ALA A 339 0.31 14.81 -3.13
N GLY A 340 -0.41 15.51 -4.01
CA GLY A 340 -1.83 15.83 -3.85
C GLY A 340 -2.73 14.61 -3.61
N GLU A 341 -2.34 13.42 -4.09
CA GLU A 341 -3.04 12.15 -3.82
C GLU A 341 -3.13 11.80 -2.33
N LEU A 342 -2.28 12.36 -1.46
CA LEU A 342 -2.36 12.18 -0.01
C LEU A 342 -3.63 12.78 0.59
N ARG A 343 -4.27 13.75 -0.07
CA ARG A 343 -5.49 14.40 0.41
C ARG A 343 -6.74 13.53 0.28
N VAL A 344 -6.69 12.50 -0.57
CA VAL A 344 -7.82 11.59 -0.85
C VAL A 344 -7.57 10.15 -0.39
N LYS A 345 -6.67 9.99 0.60
CA LYS A 345 -6.41 8.70 1.27
C LYS A 345 -7.45 8.43 2.37
N GLU A 346 -7.10 7.69 3.41
CA GLU A 346 -7.95 7.40 4.59
C GLU A 346 -8.43 8.70 5.26
N THR A 347 -7.55 9.69 5.28
CA THR A 347 -7.78 11.07 5.71
C THR A 347 -7.10 12.02 4.72
N ASP A 348 -7.29 13.33 4.84
CA ASP A 348 -6.35 14.30 4.25
C ASP A 348 -5.03 14.20 5.02
N ARG A 349 -4.11 13.34 4.51
CA ARG A 349 -2.83 13.08 5.17
C ARG A 349 -1.91 14.30 5.19
N ILE A 350 -2.00 15.20 4.20
CA ILE A 350 -1.23 16.45 4.23
C ILE A 350 -1.67 17.28 5.44
N ALA A 351 -2.96 17.51 5.59
CA ALA A 351 -3.49 18.24 6.73
C ALA A 351 -3.16 17.54 8.06
N GLY A 352 -3.39 16.21 8.15
CA GLY A 352 -3.13 15.44 9.36
C GLY A 352 -1.67 15.45 9.81
N VAL A 353 -0.73 15.31 8.88
CA VAL A 353 0.72 15.37 9.14
C VAL A 353 1.12 16.77 9.59
N VAL A 354 0.71 17.81 8.87
CA VAL A 354 1.08 19.20 9.18
C VAL A 354 0.53 19.62 10.54
N GLU A 355 -0.75 19.35 10.81
CA GLU A 355 -1.36 19.70 12.10
C GLU A 355 -0.75 18.89 13.25
N GLY A 356 -0.57 17.58 13.06
CA GLY A 356 0.03 16.70 14.06
C GLY A 356 1.43 17.13 14.45
N LEU A 357 2.34 17.26 13.47
CA LEU A 357 3.74 17.64 13.72
C LEU A 357 3.88 19.07 14.25
N ARG A 358 3.05 20.00 13.75
CA ARG A 358 3.02 21.37 14.27
C ARG A 358 2.59 21.39 15.75
N GLY A 359 1.63 20.55 16.14
CA GLY A 359 1.23 20.35 17.54
C GLY A 359 2.35 19.85 18.43
N LEU A 360 3.34 19.15 17.87
CA LEU A 360 4.54 18.67 18.57
C LEU A 360 5.69 19.69 18.57
N GLY A 361 5.51 20.87 17.95
CA GLY A 361 6.51 21.94 17.90
C GLY A 361 7.34 21.97 16.61
N ALA A 362 6.92 21.29 15.53
CA ALA A 362 7.58 21.38 14.24
C ALA A 362 7.29 22.71 13.53
N GLU A 363 8.26 23.18 12.76
CA GLU A 363 8.09 24.23 11.75
C GLU A 363 7.77 23.57 10.40
N ILE A 364 6.48 23.42 10.12
CA ILE A 364 5.97 22.74 8.92
C ILE A 364 4.79 23.51 8.32
N GLU A 365 4.75 23.61 7.00
CA GLU A 365 3.68 24.25 6.25
C GLU A 365 3.12 23.32 5.19
N ALA A 366 1.78 23.32 5.03
CA ALA A 366 1.11 22.63 3.93
C ALA A 366 1.21 23.49 2.67
N THR A 367 1.49 22.83 1.53
CA THR A 367 1.30 23.41 0.20
C THR A 367 0.02 22.82 -0.45
N GLU A 368 -0.31 23.24 -1.65
CA GLU A 368 -1.47 22.70 -2.38
C GLU A 368 -1.35 21.18 -2.58
N ASP A 369 -0.16 20.69 -2.91
CA ASP A 369 0.14 19.32 -3.31
C ASP A 369 1.26 18.66 -2.49
N GLY A 370 1.58 19.19 -1.29
CA GLY A 370 2.64 18.67 -0.46
C GLY A 370 2.83 19.43 0.85
N PHE A 371 4.09 19.55 1.28
CA PHE A 371 4.47 20.27 2.49
C PHE A 371 5.94 20.67 2.46
N ALA A 372 6.30 21.67 3.27
CA ALA A 372 7.67 22.09 3.54
C ALA A 372 7.93 22.03 5.06
N VAL A 373 9.07 21.46 5.46
CA VAL A 373 9.50 21.28 6.85
C VAL A 373 10.84 21.94 7.04
N SER A 374 10.93 22.92 7.95
CA SER A 374 12.21 23.45 8.43
C SER A 374 12.69 22.62 9.60
N GLY A 375 13.88 22.04 9.49
CA GLY A 375 14.44 21.23 10.56
C GLY A 375 14.83 22.08 11.76
N THR A 376 14.28 21.75 12.93
CA THR A 376 14.54 22.43 14.21
C THR A 376 15.43 21.61 15.15
N GLY A 377 15.96 20.48 14.65
CA GLY A 377 16.76 19.54 15.45
C GLY A 377 15.94 18.69 16.41
N GLY A 378 14.63 18.54 16.18
CA GLY A 378 13.75 17.65 16.92
C GLY A 378 12.40 18.25 17.28
N LEU A 379 11.61 17.47 18.02
CA LEU A 379 10.26 17.81 18.45
C LEU A 379 10.22 17.97 19.98
N ARG A 380 9.33 18.83 20.45
CA ARG A 380 9.07 18.96 21.89
C ARG A 380 8.33 17.73 22.40
N GLY A 381 7.26 17.34 21.75
CA GLY A 381 6.28 16.35 22.18
C GLY A 381 4.91 16.96 22.39
N GLY A 382 3.91 16.13 22.71
CA GLY A 382 2.53 16.58 22.87
C GLY A 382 1.51 15.51 22.54
N THR A 383 0.50 15.83 21.72
CA THR A 383 -0.58 14.91 21.36
C THR A 383 -0.77 14.89 19.83
N ILE A 384 -0.97 13.70 19.27
CA ILE A 384 -1.39 13.48 17.88
C ILE A 384 -2.71 12.72 17.87
N ASP A 385 -3.67 13.20 17.09
CA ASP A 385 -4.90 12.49 16.77
C ASP A 385 -4.72 11.74 15.44
N ALA A 386 -4.77 10.41 15.49
CA ALA A 386 -4.67 9.54 14.32
C ALA A 386 -5.86 9.67 13.34
N ARG A 387 -7.01 10.16 13.80
CA ARG A 387 -8.24 10.32 12.97
C ARG A 387 -8.65 9.04 12.24
N GLY A 388 -8.35 7.87 12.83
CA GLY A 388 -8.57 6.57 12.19
C GLY A 388 -7.56 6.19 11.11
N ASP A 389 -6.52 7.01 10.86
CA ASP A 389 -5.44 6.69 9.92
C ASP A 389 -4.27 6.00 10.61
N HIS A 390 -4.03 4.74 10.22
CA HIS A 390 -2.96 3.92 10.80
C HIS A 390 -1.56 4.52 10.64
N ARG A 391 -1.31 5.29 9.56
CA ARG A 391 0.00 5.92 9.33
C ARG A 391 0.24 7.10 10.25
N LEU A 392 -0.80 7.89 10.51
CA LEU A 392 -0.72 8.97 11.50
C LEU A 392 -0.53 8.42 12.91
N ALA A 393 -1.21 7.30 13.25
CA ALA A 393 -1.05 6.63 14.54
C ALA A 393 0.40 6.17 14.75
N MET A 394 0.96 5.42 13.80
CA MET A 394 2.32 4.88 13.90
C MET A 394 3.38 5.99 13.79
N MET A 395 3.17 7.03 12.96
CA MET A 395 4.04 8.21 12.91
C MET A 395 4.10 8.91 14.27
N GLY A 396 2.95 9.07 14.94
CA GLY A 396 2.87 9.66 16.27
C GLY A 396 3.64 8.87 17.32
N ALA A 397 3.59 7.54 17.25
CA ALA A 397 4.36 6.66 18.14
C ALA A 397 5.88 6.85 17.93
N VAL A 398 6.35 6.83 16.68
CA VAL A 398 7.78 7.07 16.35
C VAL A 398 8.21 8.47 16.78
N ALA A 399 7.36 9.49 16.55
CA ALA A 399 7.63 10.85 17.02
C ALA A 399 7.80 10.90 18.55
N GLY A 400 7.00 10.11 19.30
CA GLY A 400 7.11 10.03 20.76
C GLY A 400 8.46 9.56 21.22
N LEU A 401 8.98 8.47 20.63
CA LEU A 401 10.29 7.92 20.98
C LEU A 401 11.46 8.88 20.72
N ALA A 402 11.34 9.74 19.71
CA ALA A 402 12.39 10.67 19.29
C ALA A 402 12.20 12.09 19.86
N SER A 403 11.03 12.42 20.43
CA SER A 403 10.75 13.74 21.01
C SER A 403 11.35 13.92 22.41
N ARG A 404 11.30 15.16 22.93
CA ARG A 404 11.87 15.48 24.26
C ARG A 404 10.94 15.08 25.42
N GLU A 405 9.62 15.20 25.22
CA GLU A 405 8.60 15.05 26.29
C GLU A 405 7.62 13.89 26.03
N GLY A 406 7.84 13.10 24.95
CA GLY A 406 6.96 12.03 24.54
C GLY A 406 5.70 12.53 23.83
N VAL A 407 4.93 11.59 23.25
CA VAL A 407 3.70 11.88 22.49
C VAL A 407 2.58 10.97 22.94
N GLU A 408 1.42 11.55 23.22
CA GLU A 408 0.16 10.80 23.36
C GLU A 408 -0.48 10.66 21.97
N VAL A 409 -0.73 9.42 21.56
CA VAL A 409 -1.41 9.11 20.30
C VAL A 409 -2.86 8.74 20.59
N ILE A 410 -3.79 9.55 20.11
CA ILE A 410 -5.23 9.29 20.17
C ILE A 410 -5.60 8.41 18.98
N GLY A 411 -6.33 7.31 19.21
CA GLY A 411 -6.76 6.40 18.14
C GLY A 411 -5.67 5.41 17.70
N MET A 412 -4.77 4.99 18.60
CA MET A 412 -3.66 4.07 18.29
C MET A 412 -4.13 2.71 17.75
N GLU A 413 -5.37 2.29 18.05
CA GLU A 413 -5.99 1.07 17.47
C GLU A 413 -6.02 1.05 15.95
N ALA A 414 -5.94 2.21 15.30
CA ALA A 414 -5.88 2.28 13.84
C ALA A 414 -4.66 1.55 13.26
N ALA A 415 -3.57 1.42 14.00
CA ALA A 415 -2.36 0.69 13.56
C ALA A 415 -2.67 -0.76 13.16
N ALA A 416 -3.62 -1.43 13.83
CA ALA A 416 -3.99 -2.81 13.57
C ALA A 416 -4.57 -3.08 12.16
N VAL A 417 -4.95 -2.04 11.42
CA VAL A 417 -5.42 -2.15 10.04
C VAL A 417 -4.32 -2.70 9.11
N SER A 418 -3.04 -2.43 9.42
CA SER A 418 -1.92 -2.85 8.58
C SER A 418 -0.77 -3.48 9.35
N TYR A 419 -0.66 -3.21 10.65
CA TYR A 419 0.42 -3.72 11.50
C TYR A 419 -0.13 -3.99 12.92
N PRO A 420 -0.84 -5.11 13.12
CA PRO A 420 -1.45 -5.44 14.42
C PRO A 420 -0.46 -5.49 15.58
N GLU A 421 0.75 -6.00 15.36
CA GLU A 421 1.80 -6.20 16.36
C GLU A 421 2.66 -4.94 16.61
N PHE A 422 2.40 -3.82 15.92
CA PHE A 422 3.27 -2.63 15.90
C PHE A 422 3.72 -2.15 17.29
N VAL A 423 2.77 -2.02 18.24
CA VAL A 423 3.07 -1.53 19.60
C VAL A 423 3.96 -2.52 20.36
N GLY A 424 3.69 -3.83 20.18
CA GLY A 424 4.48 -4.90 20.80
C GLY A 424 5.91 -4.95 20.26
N ASP A 425 6.05 -4.90 18.95
CA ASP A 425 7.35 -4.91 18.27
C ASP A 425 8.18 -3.68 18.63
N LEU A 426 7.54 -2.51 18.66
CA LEU A 426 8.22 -1.26 19.04
C LEU A 426 8.71 -1.31 20.51
N ALA A 427 7.89 -1.85 21.41
CA ALA A 427 8.25 -2.01 22.82
C ALA A 427 9.35 -3.06 23.05
N ALA A 428 9.45 -4.07 22.18
CA ALA A 428 10.48 -5.09 22.27
C ALA A 428 11.88 -4.62 21.86
N LEU A 429 11.98 -3.45 21.21
CA LEU A 429 13.24 -2.86 20.73
C LEU A 429 13.82 -1.81 21.69
N GLY A 430 13.05 -1.23 22.58
CA GLY A 430 13.43 -0.22 23.60
C GLY A 430 13.03 -0.66 24.97
#